data_5625d9705339a9aa56c1219b70bff476
#
_entry.id   5625d9705339a9aa56c1219b70bff476
#
_cell.length_a   1.000
_cell.length_b   1.000
_cell.length_c   1.000
_cell.angle_alpha   90.00
_cell.angle_beta   90.00
_cell.angle_gamma   90.00
#
_symmetry.space_group_name_H-M   'P 1'
#
loop_
_entity.id
_entity.type
_entity.pdbx_description
1 polymer ?
#
loop_
_entity_poly.entity_id
_entity_poly.type
_entity_poly.pdbx_seq_one_letter_code
_entity_poly.pdbx_strand_id
1 'polypeptide(L)'
;MGENLALNMADKGWRVSVYNRTVPGIEEGVVERFINGRAQGKNIEGYTDIARFVKSVAVPRKIMMMVRAGSAVDELMEQLFPLLSPGDILIDGGNSNYEDTNRRVALAEARGFRFVGAGVSGGEEGALNGASIMPGGSVSAWEEVKPVLQSIAAKASDGTPCCQWVGPAGSGHFVKMIHNGIEYGDMQLISEAYWVMKNLLKLDNGEMSSVFSQWNEGKLRSYLIEITANILQHKDKSGGYLIDKILDTAGQKGTGKWSVINAMELGMPLGLIATAVFERSLSAQKELRKSAAGHFTCRRTEVVYLSLIHISEPTRQEAI
;
A
#
# COMPACT_ATOMS: atom_id res chain seq x y z
N MET A 1 1.27 -5.60 8.87
CA MET A 1 2.28 -5.68 7.77
C MET A 1 3.54 -6.42 8.22
N GLY A 2 4.34 -5.89 9.20
CA GLY A 2 5.62 -6.49 9.61
C GLY A 2 5.49 -7.93 10.08
N GLU A 3 4.54 -8.25 10.96
CA GLU A 3 4.26 -9.63 11.39
C GLU A 3 3.95 -10.56 10.21
N ASN A 4 3.13 -10.09 9.26
CA ASN A 4 2.73 -10.88 8.09
C ASN A 4 3.91 -11.17 7.16
N LEU A 5 4.80 -10.19 6.94
CA LEU A 5 6.03 -10.41 6.19
C LEU A 5 6.96 -11.41 6.90
N ALA A 6 7.09 -11.32 8.23
CA ALA A 6 7.89 -12.27 9.00
C ALA A 6 7.34 -13.70 8.90
N LEU A 7 6.02 -13.87 8.96
CA LEU A 7 5.35 -15.17 8.76
C LEU A 7 5.59 -15.70 7.35
N ASN A 8 5.41 -14.87 6.33
CA ASN A 8 5.65 -15.25 4.93
C ASN A 8 7.12 -15.68 4.72
N MET A 9 8.09 -14.92 5.24
CA MET A 9 9.51 -15.32 5.17
C MET A 9 9.76 -16.67 5.82
N ALA A 10 9.23 -16.91 7.02
CA ALA A 10 9.38 -18.19 7.71
C ALA A 10 8.74 -19.35 6.95
N ASP A 11 7.56 -19.15 6.36
CA ASP A 11 6.85 -20.14 5.53
C ASP A 11 7.61 -20.46 4.22
N LYS A 12 8.50 -19.56 3.77
CA LYS A 12 9.44 -19.80 2.66
C LYS A 12 10.78 -20.39 3.10
N GLY A 13 10.89 -20.81 4.37
CA GLY A 13 12.04 -21.49 4.91
C GLY A 13 13.15 -20.58 5.48
N TRP A 14 12.95 -19.27 5.53
CA TRP A 14 13.91 -18.37 6.14
C TRP A 14 13.87 -18.44 7.67
N ARG A 15 15.04 -18.34 8.32
CA ARG A 15 15.12 -18.06 9.74
C ARG A 15 14.96 -16.55 9.93
N VAL A 16 13.99 -16.15 10.74
CA VAL A 16 13.62 -14.75 10.92
C VAL A 16 13.80 -14.32 12.37
N SER A 17 14.47 -13.21 12.59
CA SER A 17 14.48 -12.52 13.88
C SER A 17 13.57 -11.31 13.80
N VAL A 18 12.70 -11.14 14.79
CA VAL A 18 11.81 -9.98 14.87
C VAL A 18 12.11 -9.14 16.11
N TYR A 19 12.03 -7.83 15.96
CA TYR A 19 12.22 -6.87 17.03
C TYR A 19 11.08 -5.89 17.09
N ASN A 20 10.58 -5.63 18.28
CA ASN A 20 9.74 -4.47 18.55
C ASN A 20 10.19 -3.84 19.88
N ARG A 21 10.25 -2.50 19.90
CA ARG A 21 10.51 -1.77 21.15
C ARG A 21 9.37 -1.99 22.14
N THR A 22 9.65 -1.84 23.41
CA THR A 22 8.61 -1.80 24.45
C THR A 22 8.31 -0.35 24.80
N VAL A 23 7.05 0.06 24.69
CA VAL A 23 6.57 1.37 25.13
C VAL A 23 5.50 1.14 26.18
N PRO A 24 5.75 1.51 27.46
CA PRO A 24 4.79 1.29 28.54
C PRO A 24 3.40 1.84 28.21
N GLY A 25 2.36 1.03 28.44
CA GLY A 25 0.97 1.39 28.18
C GLY A 25 0.53 1.41 26.72
N ILE A 26 1.46 1.27 25.75
CA ILE A 26 1.14 1.36 24.31
C ILE A 26 1.61 0.11 23.55
N GLU A 27 2.87 -0.25 23.66
CA GLU A 27 3.50 -1.37 22.92
C GLU A 27 4.11 -2.39 23.90
N GLU A 28 3.30 -2.91 24.84
CA GLU A 28 3.73 -3.92 25.79
C GLU A 28 3.42 -5.34 25.32
N GLY A 29 4.38 -6.26 25.49
CA GLY A 29 4.19 -7.68 25.19
C GLY A 29 3.88 -7.99 23.72
N VAL A 30 4.20 -7.08 22.76
CA VAL A 30 3.90 -7.27 21.34
C VAL A 30 4.66 -8.47 20.79
N VAL A 31 5.96 -8.57 21.11
CA VAL A 31 6.82 -9.66 20.64
C VAL A 31 6.37 -10.99 21.23
N GLU A 32 6.13 -11.05 22.54
CA GLU A 32 5.69 -12.26 23.24
C GLU A 32 4.36 -12.78 22.70
N ARG A 33 3.38 -11.88 22.49
CA ARG A 33 2.08 -12.26 21.90
C ARG A 33 2.23 -12.79 20.48
N PHE A 34 3.11 -12.20 19.69
CA PHE A 34 3.36 -12.68 18.33
C PHE A 34 4.03 -14.05 18.31
N ILE A 35 5.10 -14.25 19.11
CA ILE A 35 5.85 -15.51 19.16
C ILE A 35 5.00 -16.63 19.73
N ASN A 36 4.25 -16.39 20.82
CA ASN A 36 3.42 -17.41 21.47
C ASN A 36 2.07 -17.64 20.75
N GLY A 37 1.73 -16.78 19.79
CA GLY A 37 0.50 -16.84 18.99
C GLY A 37 0.77 -17.24 17.56
N ARG A 38 0.70 -16.29 16.64
CA ARG A 38 0.75 -16.52 15.19
C ARG A 38 2.09 -17.11 14.68
N ALA A 39 3.18 -16.87 15.38
CA ALA A 39 4.51 -17.38 15.04
C ALA A 39 4.86 -18.70 15.75
N GLN A 40 3.99 -19.24 16.58
CA GLN A 40 4.24 -20.48 17.32
C GLN A 40 4.56 -21.65 16.36
N GLY A 41 5.68 -22.33 16.63
CA GLY A 41 6.17 -23.43 15.81
C GLY A 41 6.84 -23.05 14.49
N LYS A 42 6.96 -21.75 14.18
CA LYS A 42 7.68 -21.25 13.01
C LYS A 42 9.15 -20.92 13.34
N ASN A 43 9.99 -20.84 12.33
CA ASN A 43 11.39 -20.48 12.49
C ASN A 43 11.58 -18.97 12.69
N ILE A 44 10.95 -18.44 13.75
CA ILE A 44 10.95 -17.02 14.12
C ILE A 44 11.39 -16.85 15.58
N GLU A 45 12.36 -16.00 15.82
CA GLU A 45 12.82 -15.61 17.16
C GLU A 45 12.46 -14.15 17.46
N GLY A 46 12.00 -13.87 18.68
CA GLY A 46 11.53 -12.55 19.10
C GLY A 46 12.49 -11.85 20.06
N TYR A 47 12.66 -10.54 19.89
CA TYR A 47 13.54 -9.69 20.69
C TYR A 47 12.88 -8.36 21.05
N THR A 48 13.12 -7.91 22.29
CA THR A 48 12.75 -6.56 22.77
C THR A 48 13.99 -5.68 23.02
N ASP A 49 15.18 -6.28 22.95
CA ASP A 49 16.48 -5.60 23.00
C ASP A 49 17.10 -5.55 21.60
N ILE A 50 17.38 -4.34 21.11
CA ILE A 50 17.88 -4.10 19.76
C ILE A 50 19.28 -4.69 19.53
N ALA A 51 20.16 -4.67 20.54
CA ALA A 51 21.52 -5.19 20.40
C ALA A 51 21.52 -6.72 20.31
N ARG A 52 20.66 -7.39 21.09
CA ARG A 52 20.46 -8.85 21.00
C ARG A 52 19.83 -9.24 19.66
N PHE A 53 18.86 -8.45 19.18
CA PHE A 53 18.27 -8.65 17.87
C PHE A 53 19.34 -8.58 16.77
N VAL A 54 20.14 -7.52 16.72
CA VAL A 54 21.18 -7.35 15.68
C VAL A 54 22.19 -8.49 15.72
N LYS A 55 22.57 -8.96 16.93
CA LYS A 55 23.49 -10.10 17.08
C LYS A 55 22.93 -11.43 16.58
N SER A 56 21.61 -11.60 16.56
CA SER A 56 20.96 -12.82 16.10
C SER A 56 20.93 -12.97 14.57
N VAL A 57 21.17 -11.87 13.83
CA VAL A 57 21.11 -11.84 12.36
C VAL A 57 22.50 -12.13 11.78
N ALA A 58 22.55 -13.06 10.82
CA ALA A 58 23.80 -13.45 10.15
C ALA A 58 24.38 -12.31 9.30
N VAL A 59 25.71 -12.21 9.29
CA VAL A 59 26.48 -11.21 8.51
C VAL A 59 26.68 -11.72 7.07
N PRO A 60 26.52 -10.88 6.03
CA PRO A 60 26.03 -9.51 6.11
C PRO A 60 24.55 -9.46 6.52
N ARG A 61 24.27 -8.65 7.53
CA ARG A 61 22.92 -8.56 8.10
C ARG A 61 21.96 -7.91 7.09
N LYS A 62 20.74 -8.43 7.04
CA LYS A 62 19.65 -7.88 6.24
C LYS A 62 18.52 -7.50 7.21
N ILE A 63 18.39 -6.24 7.52
CA ILE A 63 17.44 -5.75 8.52
C ILE A 63 16.35 -4.92 7.83
N MET A 64 15.12 -5.44 7.84
CA MET A 64 13.97 -4.77 7.26
C MET A 64 13.21 -3.97 8.32
N MET A 65 13.12 -2.67 8.10
CA MET A 65 12.42 -1.73 8.96
C MET A 65 10.98 -1.57 8.46
N MET A 66 10.00 -1.89 9.31
CA MET A 66 8.57 -1.77 9.05
C MET A 66 7.96 -0.76 10.02
N VAL A 67 8.55 0.43 10.11
CA VAL A 67 8.14 1.51 10.99
C VAL A 67 7.38 2.59 10.21
N ARG A 68 6.78 3.53 10.95
CA ARG A 68 6.12 4.68 10.33
C ARG A 68 7.12 5.50 9.52
N ALA A 69 6.74 5.87 8.29
CA ALA A 69 7.53 6.74 7.43
C ALA A 69 7.81 8.11 8.09
N GLY A 70 8.93 8.72 7.74
CA GLY A 70 9.39 9.99 8.31
C GLY A 70 10.50 9.78 9.35
N SER A 71 10.57 10.61 10.39
CA SER A 71 11.65 10.62 11.39
C SER A 71 11.86 9.29 12.10
N ALA A 72 10.81 8.47 12.26
CA ALA A 72 10.93 7.17 12.92
C ALA A 72 11.91 6.21 12.20
N VAL A 73 12.05 6.34 10.88
CA VAL A 73 13.04 5.55 10.12
C VAL A 73 14.45 6.05 10.45
N ASP A 74 14.66 7.38 10.47
CA ASP A 74 15.94 7.99 10.78
C ASP A 74 16.38 7.67 12.23
N GLU A 75 15.45 7.77 13.18
CA GLU A 75 15.67 7.42 14.60
C GLU A 75 16.09 5.95 14.78
N LEU A 76 15.46 5.04 14.03
CA LEU A 76 15.81 3.62 14.08
C LEU A 76 17.17 3.37 13.43
N MET A 77 17.49 4.05 12.31
CA MET A 77 18.82 3.96 11.67
C MET A 77 19.93 4.39 12.63
N GLU A 78 19.75 5.51 13.33
CA GLU A 78 20.76 5.98 14.31
C GLU A 78 20.95 5.01 15.48
N GLN A 79 19.93 4.27 15.90
CA GLN A 79 20.05 3.20 16.91
C GLN A 79 20.77 1.96 16.35
N LEU A 80 20.58 1.64 15.07
CA LEU A 80 21.16 0.48 14.43
C LEU A 80 22.64 0.69 14.07
N PHE A 81 23.03 1.86 13.56
CA PHE A 81 24.38 2.13 13.05
C PHE A 81 25.52 1.71 14.00
N PRO A 82 25.47 1.99 15.32
CA PRO A 82 26.54 1.55 16.24
C PRO A 82 26.64 0.03 16.41
N LEU A 83 25.64 -0.71 16.01
CA LEU A 83 25.52 -2.16 16.18
C LEU A 83 25.85 -2.95 14.91
N LEU A 84 25.93 -2.24 13.78
CA LEU A 84 26.15 -2.84 12.46
C LEU A 84 27.63 -2.94 12.11
N SER A 85 27.92 -3.80 11.15
CA SER A 85 29.24 -3.96 10.54
C SER A 85 29.25 -3.46 9.10
N PRO A 86 30.38 -2.98 8.57
CA PRO A 86 30.47 -2.60 7.16
C PRO A 86 29.95 -3.70 6.23
N GLY A 87 29.15 -3.30 5.25
CA GLY A 87 28.51 -4.22 4.31
C GLY A 87 27.15 -4.78 4.78
N ASP A 88 26.68 -4.51 6.00
CA ASP A 88 25.31 -4.81 6.39
C ASP A 88 24.30 -4.00 5.58
N ILE A 89 23.07 -4.51 5.44
CA ILE A 89 22.02 -3.95 4.60
C ILE A 89 20.82 -3.55 5.47
N LEU A 90 20.43 -2.28 5.38
CA LEU A 90 19.18 -1.78 5.90
C LEU A 90 18.14 -1.72 4.78
N ILE A 91 16.93 -2.20 5.05
CA ILE A 91 15.82 -2.21 4.09
C ILE A 91 14.65 -1.41 4.71
N ASP A 92 14.29 -0.30 4.10
CA ASP A 92 13.08 0.45 4.48
C ASP A 92 11.90 -0.10 3.67
N GLY A 93 11.04 -0.88 4.33
CA GLY A 93 9.82 -1.47 3.75
C GLY A 93 8.56 -0.63 3.97
N GLY A 94 8.70 0.59 4.51
CA GLY A 94 7.62 1.54 4.72
C GLY A 94 7.15 2.25 3.45
N ASN A 95 6.18 3.13 3.59
CA ASN A 95 5.76 4.04 2.52
C ASN A 95 6.50 5.38 2.63
N SER A 96 7.84 5.34 2.64
CA SER A 96 8.67 6.52 2.78
C SER A 96 8.63 7.41 1.54
N ASN A 97 8.86 8.71 1.74
CA ASN A 97 9.11 9.62 0.63
C ASN A 97 10.45 9.23 -0.04
N TYR A 98 10.48 9.23 -1.37
CA TYR A 98 11.66 8.82 -2.12
C TYR A 98 12.85 9.78 -1.93
N GLU A 99 12.62 11.07 -1.66
CA GLU A 99 13.69 12.05 -1.36
C GLU A 99 14.36 11.75 -0.04
N ASP A 100 13.57 11.38 1.01
CA ASP A 100 14.13 10.88 2.25
C ASP A 100 14.95 9.62 2.04
N THR A 101 14.49 8.75 1.13
CA THR A 101 15.23 7.53 0.79
C THR A 101 16.54 7.85 0.07
N ASN A 102 16.56 8.83 -0.85
CA ASN A 102 17.79 9.32 -1.47
C ASN A 102 18.81 9.74 -0.41
N ARG A 103 18.38 10.54 0.54
CA ARG A 103 19.21 11.02 1.66
C ARG A 103 19.72 9.86 2.53
N ARG A 104 18.85 8.89 2.85
CA ARG A 104 19.19 7.71 3.68
C ARG A 104 20.16 6.78 2.99
N VAL A 105 20.03 6.56 1.68
CA VAL A 105 20.99 5.79 0.88
C VAL A 105 22.36 6.44 0.98
N ALA A 106 22.47 7.73 0.69
CA ALA A 106 23.74 8.47 0.76
C ALA A 106 24.36 8.43 2.18
N LEU A 107 23.54 8.59 3.22
CA LEU A 107 23.98 8.54 4.62
C LEU A 107 24.50 7.14 5.00
N ALA A 108 23.81 6.07 4.62
CA ALA A 108 24.21 4.72 4.92
C ALA A 108 25.51 4.34 4.20
N GLU A 109 25.62 4.66 2.92
CA GLU A 109 26.83 4.39 2.11
C GLU A 109 28.04 5.14 2.62
N ALA A 110 27.91 6.41 3.03
CA ALA A 110 28.98 7.17 3.65
C ALA A 110 29.49 6.56 4.96
N ARG A 111 28.68 5.74 5.64
CA ARG A 111 29.04 4.98 6.85
C ARG A 111 29.47 3.52 6.58
N GLY A 112 29.58 3.14 5.30
CA GLY A 112 30.00 1.79 4.88
C GLY A 112 28.88 0.75 4.90
N PHE A 113 27.61 1.16 5.03
CA PHE A 113 26.42 0.30 4.98
C PHE A 113 25.77 0.38 3.61
N ARG A 114 24.86 -0.55 3.35
CA ARG A 114 24.01 -0.54 2.14
C ARG A 114 22.56 -0.27 2.54
N PHE A 115 21.83 0.43 1.70
CA PHE A 115 20.43 0.77 1.98
C PHE A 115 19.53 0.44 0.79
N VAL A 116 18.38 -0.15 1.06
CA VAL A 116 17.34 -0.46 0.07
C VAL A 116 16.02 0.16 0.52
N GLY A 117 15.44 1.02 -0.31
CA GLY A 117 14.06 1.45 -0.18
C GLY A 117 13.15 0.48 -0.95
N ALA A 118 12.33 -0.26 -0.26
CA ALA A 118 11.48 -1.28 -0.86
C ALA A 118 10.00 -0.96 -0.67
N GLY A 119 9.35 -0.44 -1.72
CA GLY A 119 7.89 -0.29 -1.73
C GLY A 119 7.22 -1.65 -1.67
N VAL A 120 6.33 -1.88 -0.70
CA VAL A 120 5.56 -3.12 -0.54
C VAL A 120 4.08 -2.83 -0.79
N SER A 121 3.47 -3.54 -1.73
CA SER A 121 2.06 -3.41 -2.10
C SER A 121 1.30 -4.73 -1.94
N GLY A 122 0.04 -4.65 -1.49
CA GLY A 122 -0.83 -5.81 -1.27
C GLY A 122 -1.51 -5.82 0.10
N GLY A 123 -1.32 -4.78 0.92
CA GLY A 123 -1.91 -4.69 2.26
C GLY A 123 -1.43 -5.80 3.20
N GLU A 124 -2.22 -6.12 4.20
CA GLU A 124 -1.88 -7.16 5.18
C GLU A 124 -1.96 -8.57 4.58
N GLU A 125 -2.90 -8.79 3.69
CA GLU A 125 -3.06 -10.07 2.99
C GLU A 125 -1.90 -10.32 2.03
N GLY A 126 -1.54 -9.35 1.20
CA GLY A 126 -0.38 -9.45 0.32
C GLY A 126 0.93 -9.64 1.08
N ALA A 127 1.10 -8.99 2.23
CA ALA A 127 2.28 -9.22 3.07
C ALA A 127 2.39 -10.67 3.56
N LEU A 128 1.25 -11.34 3.79
CA LEU A 128 1.22 -12.73 4.22
C LEU A 128 1.36 -13.72 3.06
N ASN A 129 0.64 -13.48 1.97
CA ASN A 129 0.44 -14.45 0.90
C ASN A 129 1.26 -14.18 -0.38
N GLY A 130 1.81 -12.99 -0.51
CA GLY A 130 2.60 -12.53 -1.64
C GLY A 130 2.31 -11.07 -1.98
N ALA A 131 3.31 -10.21 -1.82
CA ALA A 131 3.23 -8.79 -2.12
C ALA A 131 3.89 -8.46 -3.47
N SER A 132 3.49 -7.37 -4.11
CA SER A 132 4.32 -6.73 -5.11
C SER A 132 5.38 -5.88 -4.42
N ILE A 133 6.65 -6.11 -4.72
CA ILE A 133 7.79 -5.46 -4.03
C ILE A 133 8.64 -4.70 -5.04
N MET A 134 8.91 -3.44 -4.74
CA MET A 134 9.62 -2.48 -5.61
C MET A 134 10.93 -2.04 -4.92
N PRO A 135 12.01 -2.84 -4.99
CA PRO A 135 13.29 -2.51 -4.37
C PRO A 135 14.12 -1.57 -5.22
N GLY A 136 14.71 -0.56 -4.57
CA GLY A 136 15.70 0.34 -5.13
C GLY A 136 16.68 0.81 -4.04
N GLY A 137 17.81 1.40 -4.40
CA GLY A 137 18.78 1.87 -3.40
C GLY A 137 20.23 1.61 -3.77
N SER A 138 21.01 1.07 -2.85
CA SER A 138 22.40 0.64 -3.11
C SER A 138 22.42 -0.54 -4.07
N VAL A 139 22.97 -0.35 -5.25
CA VAL A 139 22.99 -1.37 -6.32
C VAL A 139 23.65 -2.67 -5.86
N SER A 140 24.73 -2.57 -5.08
CA SER A 140 25.46 -3.73 -4.53
C SER A 140 24.65 -4.55 -3.51
N ALA A 141 23.51 -4.04 -3.03
CA ALA A 141 22.66 -4.79 -2.10
C ALA A 141 21.72 -5.77 -2.82
N TRP A 142 21.43 -5.56 -4.11
CA TRP A 142 20.38 -6.30 -4.81
C TRP A 142 20.58 -7.81 -4.80
N GLU A 143 21.75 -8.28 -5.20
CA GLU A 143 22.03 -9.72 -5.26
C GLU A 143 21.89 -10.43 -3.89
N GLU A 144 22.11 -9.67 -2.82
CA GLU A 144 21.99 -10.17 -1.45
C GLU A 144 20.54 -10.22 -0.95
N VAL A 145 19.71 -9.24 -1.33
CA VAL A 145 18.31 -9.15 -0.85
C VAL A 145 17.32 -9.82 -1.81
N LYS A 146 17.67 -9.95 -3.09
CA LYS A 146 16.86 -10.55 -4.15
C LYS A 146 16.27 -11.92 -3.76
N PRO A 147 17.04 -12.90 -3.24
CA PRO A 147 16.49 -14.21 -2.93
C PRO A 147 15.34 -14.17 -1.92
N VAL A 148 15.48 -13.36 -0.86
CA VAL A 148 14.44 -13.26 0.17
C VAL A 148 13.26 -12.47 -0.34
N LEU A 149 13.46 -11.31 -0.99
CA LEU A 149 12.37 -10.48 -1.49
C LEU A 149 11.54 -11.18 -2.57
N GLN A 150 12.19 -11.88 -3.50
CA GLN A 150 11.49 -12.63 -4.54
C GLN A 150 10.77 -13.87 -4.01
N SER A 151 11.25 -14.48 -2.92
CA SER A 151 10.58 -15.65 -2.31
C SER A 151 9.24 -15.29 -1.68
N ILE A 152 9.10 -14.09 -1.13
CA ILE A 152 7.90 -13.59 -0.46
C ILE A 152 6.99 -12.75 -1.37
N ALA A 153 7.42 -12.48 -2.59
CA ALA A 153 6.63 -11.72 -3.56
C ALA A 153 5.49 -12.56 -4.14
N ALA A 154 4.43 -11.86 -4.56
CA ALA A 154 3.41 -12.43 -5.42
C ALA A 154 4.04 -12.96 -6.71
N LYS A 155 3.38 -13.89 -7.37
CA LYS A 155 3.81 -14.44 -8.65
C LYS A 155 2.81 -14.13 -9.74
N ALA A 156 3.30 -13.69 -10.89
CA ALA A 156 2.50 -13.56 -12.10
C ALA A 156 2.07 -14.95 -12.61
N SER A 157 1.18 -14.98 -13.58
CA SER A 157 0.64 -16.23 -14.14
C SER A 157 1.70 -17.17 -14.74
N ASP A 158 2.84 -16.61 -15.17
CA ASP A 158 3.99 -17.35 -15.70
C ASP A 158 4.99 -17.78 -14.59
N GLY A 159 4.66 -17.53 -13.32
CA GLY A 159 5.51 -17.84 -12.16
C GLY A 159 6.58 -16.77 -11.85
N THR A 160 6.69 -15.72 -12.65
CA THR A 160 7.65 -14.62 -12.40
C THR A 160 7.31 -13.87 -11.10
N PRO A 161 8.27 -13.67 -10.19
CA PRO A 161 8.03 -12.90 -8.97
C PRO A 161 7.71 -11.43 -9.28
N CYS A 162 6.65 -10.88 -8.67
CA CYS A 162 6.33 -9.46 -8.71
C CYS A 162 7.31 -8.64 -7.85
N CYS A 163 8.60 -8.87 -8.07
CA CYS A 163 9.70 -8.23 -7.37
C CYS A 163 10.93 -8.19 -8.28
N GLN A 164 11.29 -7.00 -8.73
CA GLN A 164 12.47 -6.77 -9.54
C GLN A 164 13.12 -5.46 -9.13
N TRP A 165 14.44 -5.37 -9.30
CA TRP A 165 15.17 -4.13 -9.08
C TRP A 165 14.65 -3.01 -9.97
N VAL A 166 14.28 -1.87 -9.36
CA VAL A 166 13.70 -0.72 -10.07
C VAL A 166 14.72 0.36 -10.39
N GLY A 167 15.79 0.46 -9.62
CA GLY A 167 16.83 1.46 -9.87
C GLY A 167 17.60 1.89 -8.61
N PRO A 168 18.57 2.79 -8.75
CA PRO A 168 19.37 3.29 -7.63
C PRO A 168 18.58 4.24 -6.74
N ALA A 169 19.15 4.59 -5.60
CA ALA A 169 18.66 5.59 -4.66
C ALA A 169 17.19 5.36 -4.24
N GLY A 170 16.33 6.36 -4.29
CA GLY A 170 14.92 6.29 -3.90
C GLY A 170 13.97 5.67 -4.92
N SER A 171 14.47 5.07 -6.00
CA SER A 171 13.64 4.57 -7.12
C SER A 171 12.52 3.61 -6.68
N GLY A 172 12.79 2.74 -5.70
CA GLY A 172 11.77 1.81 -5.20
C GLY A 172 10.58 2.53 -4.57
N HIS A 173 10.84 3.49 -3.71
CA HIS A 173 9.78 4.31 -3.12
C HIS A 173 9.13 5.28 -4.10
N PHE A 174 9.87 5.78 -5.09
CA PHE A 174 9.30 6.58 -6.16
C PHE A 174 8.26 5.78 -6.96
N VAL A 175 8.63 4.58 -7.42
CA VAL A 175 7.70 3.71 -8.14
C VAL A 175 6.49 3.34 -7.27
N LYS A 176 6.71 3.03 -5.97
CA LYS A 176 5.60 2.77 -5.04
C LYS A 176 4.70 3.99 -4.84
N MET A 177 5.24 5.18 -4.81
CA MET A 177 4.49 6.43 -4.71
C MET A 177 3.56 6.61 -5.93
N ILE A 178 4.07 6.41 -7.13
CA ILE A 178 3.29 6.50 -8.38
C ILE A 178 2.23 5.40 -8.45
N HIS A 179 2.59 4.14 -8.11
CA HIS A 179 1.63 3.04 -7.99
C HIS A 179 0.44 3.41 -7.09
N ASN A 180 0.70 3.96 -5.91
CA ASN A 180 -0.37 4.37 -5.00
C ASN A 180 -1.19 5.55 -5.55
N GLY A 181 -0.56 6.46 -6.29
CA GLY A 181 -1.28 7.53 -6.98
C GLY A 181 -2.28 6.98 -8.00
N ILE A 182 -1.86 6.00 -8.80
CA ILE A 182 -2.73 5.30 -9.77
C ILE A 182 -3.89 4.62 -9.04
N GLU A 183 -3.63 3.88 -7.94
CA GLU A 183 -4.69 3.27 -7.12
C GLU A 183 -5.72 4.31 -6.62
N TYR A 184 -5.28 5.52 -6.28
CA TYR A 184 -6.22 6.60 -5.90
C TYR A 184 -7.14 6.97 -7.07
N GLY A 185 -6.58 7.04 -8.29
CA GLY A 185 -7.36 7.27 -9.51
C GLY A 185 -8.38 6.15 -9.77
N ASP A 186 -7.95 4.91 -9.67
CA ASP A 186 -8.83 3.74 -9.84
C ASP A 186 -9.98 3.75 -8.83
N MET A 187 -9.69 4.01 -7.57
CA MET A 187 -10.73 4.10 -6.53
C MET A 187 -11.67 5.30 -6.75
N GLN A 188 -11.17 6.40 -7.31
CA GLN A 188 -12.01 7.55 -7.69
C GLN A 188 -12.98 7.16 -8.79
N LEU A 189 -12.52 6.52 -9.85
CA LEU A 189 -13.39 6.05 -10.95
C LEU A 189 -14.45 5.05 -10.47
N ILE A 190 -14.06 4.10 -9.60
CA ILE A 190 -15.00 3.15 -8.97
C ILE A 190 -16.07 3.90 -8.16
N SER A 191 -15.66 4.91 -7.39
CA SER A 191 -16.57 5.71 -6.56
C SER A 191 -17.53 6.52 -7.41
N GLU A 192 -17.08 7.09 -8.52
CA GLU A 192 -17.91 7.81 -9.48
C GLU A 192 -18.90 6.88 -10.17
N ALA A 193 -18.45 5.72 -10.62
CA ALA A 193 -19.31 4.69 -11.22
C ALA A 193 -20.41 4.24 -10.22
N TYR A 194 -20.02 3.96 -8.96
CA TYR A 194 -20.97 3.66 -7.89
C TYR A 194 -21.99 4.79 -7.69
N TRP A 195 -21.53 6.05 -7.66
CA TRP A 195 -22.40 7.19 -7.47
C TRP A 195 -23.43 7.33 -8.61
N VAL A 196 -22.97 7.16 -9.87
CA VAL A 196 -23.84 7.19 -11.06
C VAL A 196 -24.90 6.08 -10.99
N MET A 197 -24.48 4.85 -10.74
CA MET A 197 -25.38 3.69 -10.64
C MET A 197 -26.42 3.90 -9.53
N LYS A 198 -25.99 4.33 -8.35
CA LYS A 198 -26.88 4.51 -7.20
C LYS A 198 -27.83 5.71 -7.37
N ASN A 199 -27.31 6.85 -7.82
CA ASN A 199 -28.07 8.12 -7.80
C ASN A 199 -28.80 8.44 -9.10
N LEU A 200 -28.23 8.08 -10.25
CA LEU A 200 -28.87 8.31 -11.54
C LEU A 200 -29.67 7.09 -12.02
N LEU A 201 -29.04 5.90 -12.02
CA LEU A 201 -29.70 4.68 -12.50
C LEU A 201 -30.59 4.01 -11.44
N LYS A 202 -30.50 4.44 -10.17
CA LYS A 202 -31.31 3.92 -9.05
C LYS A 202 -31.13 2.42 -8.80
N LEU A 203 -29.96 1.86 -9.15
CA LEU A 203 -29.64 0.47 -8.86
C LEU A 203 -29.47 0.24 -7.36
N ASP A 204 -29.91 -0.91 -6.88
CA ASP A 204 -29.60 -1.36 -5.53
C ASP A 204 -28.17 -1.92 -5.43
N ASN A 205 -27.71 -2.20 -4.21
CA ASN A 205 -26.34 -2.68 -4.00
C ASN A 205 -26.10 -4.08 -4.63
N GLY A 206 -27.12 -4.93 -4.70
CA GLY A 206 -27.03 -6.27 -5.32
C GLY A 206 -26.90 -6.16 -6.85
N GLU A 207 -27.69 -5.28 -7.47
CA GLU A 207 -27.60 -5.00 -8.90
C GLU A 207 -26.23 -4.40 -9.26
N MET A 208 -25.75 -3.42 -8.49
CA MET A 208 -24.41 -2.83 -8.67
C MET A 208 -23.32 -3.88 -8.51
N SER A 209 -23.42 -4.77 -7.52
CA SER A 209 -22.48 -5.88 -7.36
C SER A 209 -22.44 -6.78 -8.60
N SER A 210 -23.59 -7.09 -9.19
CA SER A 210 -23.66 -7.89 -10.43
C SER A 210 -22.96 -7.21 -11.59
N VAL A 211 -23.08 -5.89 -11.72
CA VAL A 211 -22.38 -5.10 -12.75
C VAL A 211 -20.85 -5.19 -12.53
N PHE A 212 -20.36 -4.96 -11.31
CA PHE A 212 -18.93 -5.06 -11.02
C PHE A 212 -18.40 -6.49 -11.23
N SER A 213 -19.19 -7.52 -10.90
CA SER A 213 -18.83 -8.91 -11.18
C SER A 213 -18.65 -9.18 -12.68
N GLN A 214 -19.56 -8.68 -13.51
CA GLN A 214 -19.42 -8.79 -14.96
C GLN A 214 -18.20 -8.04 -15.50
N TRP A 215 -17.91 -6.84 -14.98
CA TRP A 215 -16.71 -6.10 -15.36
C TRP A 215 -15.44 -6.86 -15.00
N ASN A 216 -15.45 -7.61 -13.89
CA ASN A 216 -14.32 -8.43 -13.45
C ASN A 216 -14.08 -9.68 -14.32
N GLU A 217 -15.03 -10.09 -15.14
CA GLU A 217 -14.86 -11.15 -16.15
C GLU A 217 -14.22 -10.63 -17.45
N GLY A 218 -14.17 -9.31 -17.65
CA GLY A 218 -13.74 -8.64 -18.86
C GLY A 218 -12.42 -7.87 -18.74
N LYS A 219 -12.32 -6.81 -19.53
CA LYS A 219 -11.12 -5.95 -19.61
C LYS A 219 -10.80 -5.20 -18.31
N LEU A 220 -11.79 -5.00 -17.44
CA LEU A 220 -11.63 -4.31 -16.15
C LEU A 220 -11.27 -5.27 -15.01
N ARG A 221 -10.98 -6.54 -15.32
CA ARG A 221 -10.60 -7.54 -14.32
C ARG A 221 -9.44 -7.04 -13.47
N SER A 222 -9.71 -6.89 -12.19
CA SER A 222 -8.71 -6.44 -11.21
C SER A 222 -9.14 -6.75 -9.79
N TYR A 223 -8.17 -6.75 -8.87
CA TYR A 223 -8.44 -6.91 -7.45
C TYR A 223 -9.44 -5.86 -6.91
N LEU A 224 -9.30 -4.59 -7.32
CA LEU A 224 -10.19 -3.52 -6.86
C LEU A 224 -11.64 -3.72 -7.36
N ILE A 225 -11.84 -4.17 -8.56
CA ILE A 225 -13.17 -4.48 -9.11
C ILE A 225 -13.78 -5.69 -8.39
N GLU A 226 -12.98 -6.75 -8.15
CA GLU A 226 -13.42 -7.93 -7.41
C GLU A 226 -13.88 -7.59 -5.99
N ILE A 227 -13.04 -6.88 -5.22
CA ILE A 227 -13.42 -6.51 -3.84
C ILE A 227 -14.59 -5.55 -3.81
N THR A 228 -14.76 -4.67 -4.81
CA THR A 228 -15.92 -3.78 -4.91
C THR A 228 -17.22 -4.59 -5.07
N ALA A 229 -17.23 -5.58 -5.96
CA ALA A 229 -18.37 -6.48 -6.10
C ALA A 229 -18.72 -7.18 -4.78
N ASN A 230 -17.70 -7.70 -4.07
CA ASN A 230 -17.87 -8.38 -2.80
C ASN A 230 -18.37 -7.44 -1.68
N ILE A 231 -17.84 -6.22 -1.59
CA ILE A 231 -18.26 -5.21 -0.61
C ILE A 231 -19.73 -4.83 -0.81
N LEU A 232 -20.17 -4.67 -2.06
CA LEU A 232 -21.55 -4.31 -2.39
C LEU A 232 -22.56 -5.40 -2.01
N GLN A 233 -22.16 -6.68 -1.98
CA GLN A 233 -23.02 -7.78 -1.52
C GLN A 233 -23.01 -7.99 -0.01
N HIS A 234 -22.00 -7.44 0.69
CA HIS A 234 -21.81 -7.76 2.11
C HIS A 234 -22.92 -7.18 2.97
N LYS A 235 -23.62 -8.08 3.67
CA LYS A 235 -24.69 -7.74 4.62
C LYS A 235 -24.19 -7.81 6.05
N ASP A 236 -24.67 -6.91 6.87
CA ASP A 236 -24.43 -6.94 8.31
C ASP A 236 -25.34 -7.95 9.03
N LYS A 237 -25.18 -8.06 10.35
CA LYS A 237 -25.98 -8.97 11.18
C LYS A 237 -27.50 -8.66 11.18
N SER A 238 -27.91 -7.47 10.77
CA SER A 238 -29.33 -7.07 10.65
C SER A 238 -29.92 -7.35 9.28
N GLY A 239 -29.13 -7.89 8.34
CA GLY A 239 -29.54 -8.18 6.96
C GLY A 239 -29.49 -7.00 5.99
N GLY A 240 -29.09 -5.80 6.47
CA GLY A 240 -28.86 -4.63 5.64
C GLY A 240 -27.47 -4.62 5.00
N TYR A 241 -27.29 -3.91 3.89
CA TYR A 241 -25.98 -3.78 3.27
C TYR A 241 -25.04 -2.94 4.15
N LEU A 242 -23.87 -3.51 4.47
CA LEU A 242 -22.91 -2.84 5.36
C LEU A 242 -22.38 -1.54 4.77
N ILE A 243 -22.21 -1.47 3.44
CA ILE A 243 -21.70 -0.27 2.77
C ILE A 243 -22.55 0.98 3.02
N ASP A 244 -23.85 0.82 3.20
CA ASP A 244 -24.75 1.95 3.48
C ASP A 244 -24.56 2.55 4.90
N LYS A 245 -23.81 1.84 5.76
CA LYS A 245 -23.48 2.23 7.14
C LYS A 245 -22.03 2.70 7.30
N ILE A 246 -21.21 2.57 6.26
CA ILE A 246 -19.80 2.98 6.29
C ILE A 246 -19.73 4.51 6.15
N LEU A 247 -18.84 5.12 6.93
CA LEU A 247 -18.58 6.55 6.86
C LEU A 247 -17.99 6.92 5.49
N ASP A 248 -18.59 7.90 4.83
CA ASP A 248 -18.24 8.39 3.50
C ASP A 248 -17.00 9.32 3.52
N THR A 249 -15.92 8.87 4.12
CA THR A 249 -14.65 9.60 4.19
C THR A 249 -13.49 8.71 3.78
N ALA A 250 -12.52 9.27 3.06
CA ALA A 250 -11.31 8.58 2.66
C ALA A 250 -10.08 9.33 3.19
N GLY A 251 -9.21 8.60 3.89
CA GLY A 251 -7.94 9.13 4.37
C GLY A 251 -6.84 9.04 3.31
N GLN A 252 -5.70 9.71 3.58
CA GLN A 252 -4.50 9.59 2.76
C GLN A 252 -3.25 9.54 3.64
N LYS A 253 -2.20 8.82 3.16
CA LYS A 253 -0.91 8.68 3.84
C LYS A 253 0.21 9.51 3.17
N GLY A 254 -0.14 10.36 2.20
CA GLY A 254 0.78 11.28 1.52
C GLY A 254 1.25 10.85 0.12
N THR A 255 1.24 9.56 -0.22
CA THR A 255 1.77 9.06 -1.50
C THR A 255 1.09 9.67 -2.73
N GLY A 256 -0.24 9.75 -2.75
CA GLY A 256 -0.98 10.41 -3.84
C GLY A 256 -0.65 11.90 -3.96
N LYS A 257 -0.57 12.60 -2.81
CA LYS A 257 -0.15 14.01 -2.78
C LYS A 257 1.25 14.21 -3.34
N TRP A 258 2.22 13.38 -2.96
CA TRP A 258 3.58 13.47 -3.48
C TRP A 258 3.64 13.20 -4.99
N SER A 259 2.84 12.26 -5.52
CA SER A 259 2.73 12.01 -6.95
C SER A 259 2.29 13.27 -7.71
N VAL A 260 1.28 13.99 -7.18
CA VAL A 260 0.78 15.22 -7.80
C VAL A 260 1.83 16.35 -7.74
N ILE A 261 2.50 16.53 -6.60
CA ILE A 261 3.55 17.54 -6.45
C ILE A 261 4.67 17.28 -7.48
N ASN A 262 5.19 16.05 -7.53
CA ASN A 262 6.23 15.68 -8.50
C ASN A 262 5.79 15.87 -9.95
N ALA A 263 4.55 15.55 -10.28
CA ALA A 263 4.03 15.76 -11.62
C ALA A 263 4.01 17.25 -11.98
N MET A 264 3.63 18.13 -11.06
CA MET A 264 3.65 19.57 -11.27
C MET A 264 5.07 20.11 -11.46
N GLU A 265 6.04 19.63 -10.65
CA GLU A 265 7.45 19.99 -10.77
C GLU A 265 8.07 19.56 -12.10
N LEU A 266 7.65 18.40 -12.61
CA LEU A 266 8.12 17.83 -13.88
C LEU A 266 7.31 18.31 -15.11
N GLY A 267 6.27 19.13 -14.91
CA GLY A 267 5.39 19.59 -15.99
C GLY A 267 4.57 18.46 -16.63
N MET A 268 4.32 17.36 -15.90
CA MET A 268 3.58 16.19 -16.39
C MET A 268 2.09 16.30 -16.05
N PRO A 269 1.17 16.08 -17.02
CA PRO A 269 -0.24 16.12 -16.75
C PRO A 269 -0.66 14.87 -15.92
N LEU A 270 -1.27 15.11 -14.75
CA LEU A 270 -1.70 14.04 -13.83
C LEU A 270 -3.11 14.32 -13.27
N GLY A 271 -4.05 14.72 -14.14
CA GLY A 271 -5.37 15.22 -13.78
C GLY A 271 -6.18 14.24 -12.91
N LEU A 272 -6.27 12.96 -13.30
CA LEU A 272 -7.05 11.96 -12.56
C LEU A 272 -6.54 11.78 -11.12
N ILE A 273 -5.23 11.61 -10.94
CA ILE A 273 -4.67 11.42 -9.59
C ILE A 273 -4.82 12.70 -8.74
N ALA A 274 -4.65 13.88 -9.36
CA ALA A 274 -4.88 15.16 -8.68
C ALA A 274 -6.33 15.29 -8.21
N THR A 275 -7.30 14.99 -9.06
CA THR A 275 -8.71 14.95 -8.70
C THR A 275 -8.96 13.99 -7.53
N ALA A 276 -8.46 12.77 -7.61
CA ALA A 276 -8.62 11.78 -6.54
C ALA A 276 -8.04 12.25 -5.19
N VAL A 277 -6.91 12.96 -5.19
CA VAL A 277 -6.32 13.55 -3.97
C VAL A 277 -7.20 14.66 -3.39
N PHE A 278 -7.75 15.54 -4.23
CA PHE A 278 -8.65 16.60 -3.78
C PHE A 278 -9.98 16.05 -3.28
N GLU A 279 -10.58 15.08 -3.97
CA GLU A 279 -11.82 14.44 -3.54
C GLU A 279 -11.69 13.73 -2.20
N ARG A 280 -10.56 13.05 -1.94
CA ARG A 280 -10.26 12.49 -0.62
C ARG A 280 -10.19 13.57 0.45
N SER A 281 -9.53 14.69 0.16
CA SER A 281 -9.44 15.82 1.08
C SER A 281 -10.80 16.44 1.36
N LEU A 282 -11.65 16.57 0.33
CA LEU A 282 -13.02 17.05 0.46
C LEU A 282 -13.87 16.05 1.26
N SER A 283 -13.74 14.74 0.99
CA SER A 283 -14.49 13.70 1.71
C SER A 283 -14.23 13.73 3.21
N ALA A 284 -13.00 14.03 3.63
CA ALA A 284 -12.63 14.12 5.03
C ALA A 284 -13.27 15.33 5.77
N GLN A 285 -13.77 16.33 5.03
CA GLN A 285 -14.41 17.55 5.58
C GLN A 285 -15.92 17.37 5.72
N LYS A 286 -16.38 16.33 6.43
CA LYS A 286 -17.78 15.94 6.49
C LYS A 286 -18.71 17.06 6.99
N GLU A 287 -18.33 17.78 8.03
CA GLU A 287 -19.16 18.84 8.59
C GLU A 287 -19.29 20.03 7.62
N LEU A 288 -18.22 20.38 6.90
CA LEU A 288 -18.28 21.39 5.84
C LEU A 288 -19.22 20.95 4.71
N ARG A 289 -19.12 19.67 4.26
CA ARG A 289 -20.01 19.12 3.22
C ARG A 289 -21.46 19.14 3.64
N LYS A 290 -21.77 18.79 4.90
CA LYS A 290 -23.14 18.87 5.44
C LYS A 290 -23.67 20.30 5.47
N SER A 291 -22.85 21.26 5.94
CA SER A 291 -23.22 22.68 5.96
C SER A 291 -23.49 23.18 4.54
N ALA A 292 -22.60 22.92 3.59
CA ALA A 292 -22.78 23.30 2.19
C ALA A 292 -24.05 22.70 1.57
N ALA A 293 -24.34 21.42 1.82
CA ALA A 293 -25.53 20.75 1.32
C ALA A 293 -26.85 21.39 1.79
N GLY A 294 -26.84 22.05 2.96
CA GLY A 294 -28.00 22.81 3.45
C GLY A 294 -28.22 24.15 2.72
N HIS A 295 -27.18 24.66 2.05
CA HIS A 295 -27.25 25.95 1.34
C HIS A 295 -27.47 25.79 -0.17
N PHE A 296 -27.05 24.64 -0.75
CA PHE A 296 -27.17 24.38 -2.18
C PHE A 296 -28.29 23.39 -2.47
N THR A 297 -29.36 23.86 -3.13
CA THR A 297 -30.42 22.97 -3.64
C THR A 297 -30.01 22.45 -5.02
N CYS A 298 -29.74 21.15 -5.12
CA CYS A 298 -29.59 20.52 -6.43
C CYS A 298 -30.98 20.31 -7.07
N ARG A 299 -31.24 20.91 -8.22
CA ARG A 299 -32.41 20.55 -9.04
C ARG A 299 -32.13 19.14 -9.59
N ARG A 300 -32.86 18.13 -9.07
CA ARG A 300 -32.87 16.80 -9.68
C ARG A 300 -33.64 16.88 -11.01
N THR A 301 -32.94 16.79 -12.12
CA THR A 301 -33.56 16.51 -13.42
C THR A 301 -33.95 15.04 -13.45
N GLU A 302 -35.15 14.73 -13.95
CA GLU A 302 -35.52 13.33 -14.24
C GLU A 302 -34.56 12.79 -15.28
N VAL A 303 -33.94 11.63 -14.95
CA VAL A 303 -32.96 10.99 -15.83
C VAL A 303 -33.70 10.14 -16.84
N VAL A 304 -33.48 10.41 -18.10
CA VAL A 304 -33.82 9.49 -19.19
C VAL A 304 -32.87 8.30 -19.10
N TYR A 305 -33.38 7.07 -19.13
CA TYR A 305 -32.63 5.82 -19.04
C TYR A 305 -31.46 5.81 -20.03
N LEU A 306 -30.23 5.89 -19.50
CA LEU A 306 -29.03 5.56 -20.25
C LEU A 306 -28.82 4.05 -20.17
N SER A 307 -28.62 3.39 -21.30
CA SER A 307 -28.27 1.97 -21.33
C SER A 307 -26.92 1.75 -20.63
N LEU A 308 -26.82 0.71 -19.79
CA LEU A 308 -25.58 0.30 -19.13
C LEU A 308 -24.42 0.05 -20.10
N ILE A 309 -24.74 -0.26 -21.38
CA ILE A 309 -23.76 -0.44 -22.45
C ILE A 309 -22.96 0.84 -22.72
N HIS A 310 -23.58 2.02 -22.59
CA HIS A 310 -22.90 3.30 -22.79
C HIS A 310 -21.94 3.69 -21.64
N ILE A 311 -22.09 3.07 -20.47
CA ILE A 311 -21.20 3.27 -19.32
C ILE A 311 -20.00 2.33 -19.40
N SER A 312 -20.17 1.15 -20.00
CA SER A 312 -19.14 0.11 -20.09
C SER A 312 -18.22 0.22 -21.29
N GLU A 313 -18.59 0.98 -22.33
CA GLU A 313 -17.72 1.26 -23.48
C GLU A 313 -17.20 2.70 -23.38
N PRO A 314 -15.92 2.93 -23.03
CA PRO A 314 -15.33 4.23 -23.25
C PRO A 314 -15.43 4.55 -24.74
N THR A 315 -16.02 5.68 -25.09
CA THR A 315 -16.06 6.20 -26.45
C THR A 315 -14.65 6.05 -27.06
N ARG A 316 -14.53 5.23 -28.11
CA ARG A 316 -13.37 5.25 -28.97
C ARG A 316 -13.29 6.66 -29.53
N GLN A 317 -12.43 7.51 -28.99
CA GLN A 317 -11.90 8.62 -29.76
C GLN A 317 -11.03 7.98 -30.81
N GLU A 318 -11.54 7.87 -32.01
CA GLU A 318 -10.72 7.67 -33.19
C GLU A 318 -9.74 8.84 -33.20
N ALA A 319 -8.44 8.50 -33.13
CA ALA A 319 -7.40 9.49 -33.30
C ALA A 319 -7.53 10.05 -34.73
N ILE A 320 -7.81 11.35 -34.81
CA ILE A 320 -7.63 12.14 -36.04
C ILE A 320 -6.17 12.49 -36.15
#